data_feba209f0eefc746fde6350c9d10b7f6
#
_entry.id   feba209f0eefc746fde6350c9d10b7f6
#
_cell.length_a   1.000
_cell.length_b   1.000
_cell.length_c   1.000
_cell.angle_alpha   90.00
_cell.angle_beta   90.00
_cell.angle_gamma   90.00
#
_symmetry.space_group_name_H-M   'P 1'
#
loop_
_entity.id
_entity.type
_entity.pdbx_description
1 polymer ?
#
loop_
_entity_poly.entity_id
_entity_poly.type
_entity_poly.pdbx_seq_one_letter_code
_entity_poly.pdbx_strand_id
1 'polypeptide(L)'
;MKLLELMTTEGCHLCDQAIPLLVSGLDPSLFEVDLVDIVFDDELMDQYATRIPVLVDPQSRQSLDWPFDANQLAQFIKSIERQ
;
A
#
# COMPACT_ATOMS: atom_id res chain seq x y z
N MET A 1 -8.62 -7.31 12.65
CA MET A 1 -8.46 -6.45 11.45
C MET A 1 -6.99 -6.08 11.30
N LYS A 2 -6.44 -6.26 10.13
CA LYS A 2 -5.04 -5.94 9.87
C LYS A 2 -4.92 -4.56 9.24
N LEU A 3 -4.03 -3.73 9.78
CA LEU A 3 -3.76 -2.41 9.25
C LEU A 3 -2.66 -2.47 8.19
N LEU A 4 -2.94 -1.92 7.02
CA LEU A 4 -1.97 -1.71 5.96
C LEU A 4 -1.83 -0.20 5.73
N GLU A 5 -0.69 0.20 5.18
CA GLU A 5 -0.43 1.61 4.87
C GLU A 5 -0.15 1.75 3.38
N LEU A 6 -0.81 2.71 2.74
CA LEU A 6 -0.50 3.07 1.36
C LEU A 6 0.30 4.35 1.36
N MET A 7 1.57 4.23 0.96
CA MET A 7 2.46 5.39 0.82
C MET A 7 2.06 6.15 -0.43
N THR A 8 1.74 7.42 -0.26
CA THR A 8 1.17 8.25 -1.32
C THR A 8 1.58 9.70 -1.12
N THR A 9 1.14 10.57 -2.02
CA THR A 9 1.20 12.01 -1.83
C THR A 9 0.10 12.67 -2.64
N GLU A 10 -0.19 13.93 -2.32
CA GLU A 10 -1.18 14.71 -3.05
C GLU A 10 -0.74 14.90 -4.50
N GLY A 11 -1.68 14.78 -5.45
CA GLY A 11 -1.39 14.92 -6.87
C GLY A 11 -0.80 13.68 -7.54
N CYS A 12 -0.72 12.57 -6.84
CA CYS A 12 -0.19 11.32 -7.38
C CYS A 12 -1.25 10.61 -8.22
N HIS A 13 -1.13 10.67 -9.54
CA HIS A 13 -2.09 10.01 -10.45
C HIS A 13 -2.05 8.49 -10.35
N LEU A 14 -0.88 7.93 -10.13
CA LEU A 14 -0.73 6.48 -10.00
C LEU A 14 -1.39 5.97 -8.71
N CYS A 15 -1.35 6.77 -7.65
CA CYS A 15 -2.04 6.45 -6.41
C CYS A 15 -3.55 6.41 -6.62
N ASP A 16 -4.09 7.30 -7.46
CA ASP A 16 -5.50 7.31 -7.83
C ASP A 16 -5.90 6.03 -8.57
N GLN A 17 -4.98 5.40 -9.29
CA GLN A 17 -5.21 4.12 -9.96
C GLN A 17 -5.12 2.95 -8.98
N ALA A 18 -4.26 3.04 -7.98
CA ALA A 18 -4.08 1.98 -7.00
C ALA A 18 -5.27 1.84 -6.04
N ILE A 19 -5.89 2.94 -5.65
CA ILE A 19 -6.97 2.95 -4.65
C ILE A 19 -8.15 2.08 -5.08
N PRO A 20 -8.71 2.20 -6.31
CA PRO A 20 -9.81 1.31 -6.73
C PRO A 20 -9.43 -0.16 -6.71
N LEU A 21 -8.18 -0.48 -7.04
CA LEU A 21 -7.68 -1.84 -7.02
C LEU A 21 -7.66 -2.40 -5.60
N LEU A 22 -7.25 -1.60 -4.63
CA LEU A 22 -7.27 -1.98 -3.21
C LEU A 22 -8.70 -2.16 -2.72
N VAL A 23 -9.60 -1.25 -3.09
CA VAL A 23 -11.01 -1.34 -2.69
C VAL A 23 -11.65 -2.63 -3.18
N SER A 24 -11.35 -3.05 -4.42
CA SER A 24 -11.91 -4.27 -4.97
C SER A 24 -11.18 -5.54 -4.52
N GLY A 25 -9.91 -5.44 -4.17
CA GLY A 25 -9.06 -6.58 -3.86
C GLY A 25 -8.89 -6.89 -2.38
N LEU A 26 -9.27 -5.98 -1.49
CA LEU A 26 -9.15 -6.17 -0.04
C LEU A 26 -10.52 -6.32 0.60
N ASP A 27 -10.65 -7.29 1.50
CA ASP A 27 -11.86 -7.47 2.30
C ASP A 27 -11.88 -6.42 3.42
N PRO A 28 -12.86 -5.48 3.42
CA PRO A 28 -12.89 -4.42 4.42
C PRO A 28 -13.16 -4.92 5.84
N SER A 29 -13.64 -6.17 5.99
CA SER A 29 -13.80 -6.77 7.32
C SER A 29 -12.50 -7.32 7.87
N LEU A 30 -11.47 -7.50 7.03
CA LEU A 30 -10.18 -8.08 7.42
C LEU A 30 -9.04 -7.06 7.38
N PHE A 31 -9.16 -6.02 6.56
CA PHE A 31 -8.09 -5.06 6.33
C PHE A 31 -8.58 -3.63 6.42
N GLU A 32 -7.74 -2.79 6.98
CA GLU A 32 -7.91 -1.34 6.98
C GLU A 32 -6.68 -0.73 6.32
N VAL A 33 -6.88 0.24 5.45
CA VAL A 33 -5.77 0.91 4.76
C VAL A 33 -5.73 2.37 5.16
N ASP A 34 -4.60 2.79 5.74
CA ASP A 34 -4.31 4.20 6.01
C ASP A 34 -3.56 4.78 4.83
N LEU A 35 -3.96 5.96 4.40
CA LEU A 35 -3.21 6.73 3.41
C LEU A 35 -2.15 7.54 4.16
N VAL A 36 -0.88 7.30 3.84
CA VAL A 36 0.25 7.98 4.48
C VAL A 36 0.88 8.92 3.47
N ASP A 37 0.79 10.21 3.71
CA ASP A 37 1.41 11.21 2.85
C ASP A 37 2.89 11.34 3.21
N ILE A 38 3.75 10.88 2.29
CA ILE A 38 5.19 10.81 2.54
C ILE A 38 5.86 12.19 2.62
N VAL A 39 5.20 13.22 2.11
CA VAL A 39 5.75 14.58 2.08
C VAL A 39 6.01 15.14 3.49
N PHE A 40 5.27 14.65 4.50
CA PHE A 40 5.39 15.14 5.87
C PHE A 40 6.49 14.44 6.69
N ASP A 41 7.24 13.52 6.08
CA ASP A 41 8.29 12.76 6.77
C ASP A 41 9.48 12.56 5.83
N ASP A 42 10.62 13.16 6.18
CA ASP A 42 11.83 13.12 5.35
C ASP A 42 12.33 11.70 5.11
N GLU A 43 12.22 10.83 6.11
CA GLU A 43 12.63 9.43 5.95
C GLU A 43 11.74 8.70 4.94
N LEU A 44 10.43 8.96 4.98
CA LEU A 44 9.50 8.37 4.02
C LEU A 44 9.76 8.91 2.61
N MET A 45 10.06 10.21 2.49
CA MET A 45 10.42 10.80 1.21
C MET A 45 11.66 10.13 0.62
N ASP A 46 12.70 9.95 1.43
CA ASP A 46 13.93 9.29 0.98
C ASP A 46 13.67 7.86 0.54
N GLN A 47 12.80 7.16 1.25
CA GLN A 47 12.54 5.74 1.01
C GLN A 47 11.58 5.49 -0.16
N TYR A 48 10.53 6.33 -0.31
CA TYR A 48 9.42 6.02 -1.20
C TYR A 48 9.17 7.02 -2.33
N ALA A 49 9.85 8.17 -2.38
CA ALA A 49 9.50 9.26 -3.30
C ALA A 49 9.37 8.83 -4.77
N THR A 50 10.22 7.90 -5.22
CA THR A 50 10.21 7.41 -6.61
C THR A 50 9.43 6.10 -6.77
N ARG A 51 8.88 5.57 -5.69
CA ARG A 51 8.23 4.25 -5.66
C ARG A 51 6.72 4.30 -5.48
N ILE A 52 6.18 5.41 -4.98
CA ILE A 52 4.75 5.51 -4.69
C ILE A 52 3.90 5.29 -5.94
N PRO A 53 2.72 4.66 -5.79
CA PRO A 53 2.15 4.16 -4.53
C PRO A 53 2.79 2.84 -4.08
N VAL A 54 3.01 2.71 -2.77
CA VAL A 54 3.56 1.48 -2.17
C VAL A 54 2.62 1.04 -1.06
N LEU A 55 2.17 -0.21 -1.14
CA LEU A 55 1.35 -0.81 -0.08
C LEU A 55 2.30 -1.50 0.91
N VAL A 56 2.21 -1.13 2.18
CA VAL A 56 3.11 -1.61 3.22
C VAL A 56 2.32 -2.29 4.32
N ASP A 57 2.81 -3.46 4.75
CA ASP A 57 2.38 -4.08 6.01
C ASP A 57 3.37 -3.68 7.10
N PRO A 58 3.00 -2.74 8.00
CA PRO A 58 3.94 -2.27 9.01
C PRO A 58 4.34 -3.34 10.00
N GLN A 59 3.53 -4.38 10.18
CA GLN A 59 3.82 -5.45 11.12
C GLN A 59 4.94 -6.36 10.64
N SER A 60 4.88 -6.80 9.37
CA SER A 60 5.90 -7.68 8.78
C SER A 60 6.99 -6.93 8.04
N ARG A 61 6.77 -5.63 7.76
CA ARG A 61 7.65 -4.77 6.95
C ARG A 61 7.73 -5.19 5.49
N GLN A 62 6.80 -6.03 5.04
CA GLN A 62 6.68 -6.37 3.62
C GLN A 62 5.98 -5.25 2.88
N SER A 63 6.34 -5.07 1.62
CA SER A 63 5.75 -4.03 0.79
C SER A 63 5.52 -4.53 -0.63
N LEU A 64 4.56 -3.88 -1.30
CA LEU A 64 4.21 -4.16 -2.69
C LEU A 64 4.27 -2.83 -3.46
N ASP A 65 5.21 -2.73 -4.38
CA ASP A 65 5.46 -1.53 -5.16
C ASP A 65 4.56 -1.47 -6.40
N TRP A 66 4.16 -0.26 -6.79
CA TRP A 66 3.46 -0.03 -8.05
C TRP A 66 4.44 -0.15 -9.23
N PRO A 67 4.02 -0.72 -10.37
CA PRO A 67 2.65 -1.21 -10.63
C PRO A 67 2.42 -2.63 -10.10
N PHE A 68 1.22 -2.85 -9.61
CA PHE A 68 0.76 -4.19 -9.25
C PHE A 68 -0.67 -4.40 -9.76
N ASP A 69 -1.03 -5.65 -10.04
CA ASP A 69 -2.37 -6.02 -10.46
C ASP A 69 -3.10 -6.78 -9.35
N ALA A 70 -4.35 -7.19 -9.65
CA ALA A 70 -5.16 -7.90 -8.66
C ALA A 70 -4.53 -9.22 -8.22
N ASN A 71 -3.84 -9.91 -9.13
CA ASN A 71 -3.17 -11.17 -8.82
C ASN A 71 -1.97 -10.96 -7.90
N GLN A 72 -1.16 -9.95 -8.16
CA GLN A 72 -0.02 -9.61 -7.32
C GLN A 72 -0.47 -9.16 -5.94
N LEU A 73 -1.55 -8.38 -5.87
CA LEU A 73 -2.15 -7.98 -4.61
C LEU A 73 -2.62 -9.21 -3.81
N ALA A 74 -3.29 -10.16 -4.45
CA ALA A 74 -3.76 -11.37 -3.80
C ALA A 74 -2.59 -12.20 -3.24
N GLN A 75 -1.49 -12.30 -3.98
CA GLN A 75 -0.29 -13.01 -3.52
C GLN A 75 0.36 -12.31 -2.33
N PHE A 76 0.42 -10.97 -2.36
CA PHE A 76 0.94 -10.19 -1.25
C PHE A 76 0.14 -10.42 0.02
N ILE A 77 -1.20 -10.41 -0.09
CA ILE A 77 -2.10 -10.64 1.04
C ILE A 77 -1.87 -12.03 1.63
N LYS A 78 -1.74 -13.06 0.79
CA LYS A 78 -1.44 -14.41 1.27
C LYS A 78 -0.12 -14.47 2.01
N SER A 79 0.88 -13.74 1.53
CA SER A 79 2.20 -13.69 2.16
C SER A 79 2.13 -13.09 3.55
N ILE A 80 1.41 -11.99 3.73
CA ILE A 80 1.33 -11.31 5.03
C ILE A 80 0.38 -12.02 6.01
N GLU A 81 -0.59 -12.78 5.53
CA GLU A 81 -1.51 -13.55 6.39
C GLU A 81 -0.82 -14.71 7.09
N ARG A 82 0.33 -15.13 6.57
CA ARG A 82 1.11 -16.23 7.16
C ARG A 82 2.01 -15.78 8.32
N GLN A 83 2.07 -14.49 8.56
CA GLN A 83 2.93 -13.91 9.60
C GLN A 83 2.32 -14.05 10.99
#